data_840e120111a0aa6f73a194d4e511ba1c
#
_entry.id   840e120111a0aa6f73a194d4e511ba1c
#
_cell.length_a   1.000
_cell.length_b   1.000
_cell.length_c   1.000
_cell.angle_alpha   90.00
_cell.angle_beta   90.00
_cell.angle_gamma   90.00
#
_symmetry.space_group_name_H-M   'P 1'
#
loop_
_entity.id
_entity.type
_entity.pdbx_description
1 polymer ?
#
loop_
_entity_poly.entity_id
_entity_poly.type
_entity_poly.pdbx_seq_one_letter_code
_entity_poly.pdbx_strand_id
1 'polypeptide(L)'
;TFSGSYHETPSSFGIVDNTLAPAADRVIGPWPRSTTSGAGDGSNKYGLDAWNEEYFKRLKDFVGEAGRRGIVVELVLFCTIYDDKLWAIHPFNPRNNVGQIGPSSRTDVYTLKDKRLQSVQEKMAARIVRELRAFDNVYFEICNEPYFGGITPEWNNRMADVIAAAEPPDRRHLVAQNIANGSAVVKNPSEHVSILNFHYAAPPDAVAANAKLGRAIADDETGFKGKGDLVYRAEGWNFLLAGGAIYDNLDYSFTPHHPDGSAEATTSPGGGGVTLRKQLAILKKFIEEVDFIHMSHDNSVIAGGVPEKATARALVNRGKAYADYLQGGKQANLVLELPAGRYRVEWANTKTGEIDKSVRLEHPGGKATLASPEYSEDTGLRVNAVKD
;
A
#
# COMPACT_ATOMS: atom_id res chain seq x y z
N THR A 1 -9.76 13.59 -4.70
CA THR A 1 -9.41 12.75 -5.85
C THR A 1 -10.66 12.13 -6.45
N PHE A 2 -10.65 11.89 -7.75
CA PHE A 2 -11.69 11.16 -8.43
C PHE A 2 -11.15 9.78 -8.81
N SER A 3 -11.27 8.83 -7.91
CA SER A 3 -11.22 7.44 -8.36
C SER A 3 -12.50 7.13 -9.12
N GLY A 4 -12.46 6.24 -10.08
CA GLY A 4 -13.66 5.77 -10.77
C GLY A 4 -14.66 5.06 -9.86
N SER A 5 -14.26 4.69 -8.65
CA SER A 5 -15.02 3.85 -7.74
C SER A 5 -16.22 4.53 -7.06
N TYR A 6 -16.31 5.85 -7.05
CA TYR A 6 -17.47 6.53 -6.43
C TYR A 6 -18.80 6.29 -7.17
N HIS A 7 -18.76 5.66 -8.34
CA HIS A 7 -19.93 5.29 -9.13
C HIS A 7 -20.28 3.80 -9.06
N GLU A 8 -19.63 3.06 -8.19
CA GLU A 8 -20.04 1.70 -7.91
C GLU A 8 -21.47 1.66 -7.36
N THR A 9 -22.13 0.52 -7.54
CA THR A 9 -23.46 0.36 -6.96
C THR A 9 -23.36 0.26 -5.44
N PRO A 10 -24.43 0.58 -4.68
CA PRO A 10 -24.45 0.43 -3.24
C PRO A 10 -24.15 -0.98 -2.71
N SER A 11 -24.24 -1.99 -3.58
CA SER A 11 -23.95 -3.39 -3.27
C SER A 11 -22.67 -3.93 -3.92
N SER A 12 -21.84 -3.10 -4.50
CA SER A 12 -20.54 -3.52 -5.08
C SER A 12 -19.74 -4.29 -4.04
N PHE A 13 -19.10 -5.37 -4.47
CA PHE A 13 -18.33 -6.30 -3.62
C PHE A 13 -19.15 -6.91 -2.45
N GLY A 14 -20.46 -6.90 -2.52
CA GLY A 14 -21.35 -7.40 -1.46
C GLY A 14 -21.43 -6.52 -0.21
N ILE A 15 -20.96 -5.28 -0.28
CA ILE A 15 -21.07 -4.31 0.79
C ILE A 15 -22.42 -3.62 0.70
N VAL A 16 -23.25 -3.77 1.72
CA VAL A 16 -24.53 -3.07 1.82
C VAL A 16 -24.29 -1.60 2.17
N ASP A 17 -24.98 -0.68 1.49
CA ASP A 17 -24.84 0.76 1.67
C ASP A 17 -23.38 1.26 1.49
N ASN A 18 -22.70 0.75 0.47
CA ASN A 18 -21.35 1.08 0.15
C ASN A 18 -21.17 2.61 -0.02
N THR A 19 -20.37 3.23 0.84
CA THR A 19 -20.10 4.66 0.82
C THR A 19 -19.25 5.10 -0.38
N LEU A 20 -18.66 4.16 -1.12
CA LEU A 20 -17.99 4.43 -2.39
C LEU A 20 -19.00 4.71 -3.53
N ALA A 21 -20.28 4.45 -3.30
CA ALA A 21 -21.36 4.69 -4.24
C ALA A 21 -22.37 5.73 -3.68
N PRO A 22 -21.95 6.94 -3.33
CA PRO A 22 -22.84 7.95 -2.78
C PRO A 22 -23.85 8.41 -3.84
N ALA A 23 -24.99 8.95 -3.39
CA ALA A 23 -25.92 9.68 -4.27
C ALA A 23 -25.23 10.85 -4.93
N ALA A 24 -25.69 11.26 -6.12
CA ALA A 24 -25.04 12.30 -6.93
C ALA A 24 -24.92 13.65 -6.19
N ASP A 25 -25.90 14.01 -5.36
CA ASP A 25 -25.91 15.21 -4.52
C ASP A 25 -25.00 15.13 -3.27
N ARG A 26 -24.46 13.96 -2.98
CA ARG A 26 -23.55 13.70 -1.85
C ARG A 26 -22.08 13.59 -2.26
N VAL A 27 -21.78 13.64 -3.55
CA VAL A 27 -20.40 13.59 -4.05
C VAL A 27 -19.70 14.91 -3.77
N ILE A 28 -18.62 14.86 -3.01
CA ILE A 28 -17.75 16.01 -2.73
C ILE A 28 -16.41 15.77 -3.43
N GLY A 29 -16.11 16.64 -4.39
CA GLY A 29 -14.84 16.61 -5.14
C GLY A 29 -14.12 17.95 -5.09
N PRO A 30 -12.90 18.05 -5.66
CA PRO A 30 -12.10 19.27 -5.62
C PRO A 30 -12.70 20.45 -6.38
N TRP A 31 -13.64 20.21 -7.30
CA TRP A 31 -14.32 21.24 -8.09
C TRP A 31 -15.79 21.36 -7.72
N PRO A 32 -16.35 22.58 -7.65
CA PRO A 32 -17.77 22.78 -7.37
C PRO A 32 -18.62 22.42 -8.57
N ARG A 33 -19.89 22.13 -8.32
CA ARG A 33 -20.91 22.12 -9.36
C ARG A 33 -21.29 23.55 -9.73
N SER A 34 -21.42 23.82 -11.02
CA SER A 34 -21.91 25.09 -11.56
C SER A 34 -23.43 25.16 -11.53
N THR A 35 -23.98 26.24 -12.09
CA THR A 35 -25.43 26.37 -12.34
C THR A 35 -25.88 25.76 -13.67
N THR A 36 -24.95 25.25 -14.50
CA THR A 36 -25.23 24.67 -15.82
C THR A 36 -25.60 23.19 -15.65
N SER A 37 -26.79 22.79 -16.05
CA SER A 37 -27.26 21.41 -16.03
C SER A 37 -26.64 20.55 -17.15
N GLY A 38 -26.84 19.23 -17.07
CA GLY A 38 -26.55 18.28 -18.15
C GLY A 38 -25.22 17.54 -18.01
N ALA A 39 -24.73 17.34 -16.81
CA ALA A 39 -23.68 16.35 -16.55
C ALA A 39 -24.23 14.91 -16.67
N GLY A 40 -23.36 13.96 -17.02
CA GLY A 40 -23.72 12.57 -17.26
C GLY A 40 -24.29 11.81 -16.05
N ASP A 41 -24.10 12.32 -14.85
CA ASP A 41 -24.66 11.80 -13.60
C ASP A 41 -26.00 12.45 -13.21
N GLY A 42 -26.60 13.25 -14.12
CA GLY A 42 -27.86 13.95 -13.91
C GLY A 42 -27.76 15.25 -13.09
N SER A 43 -26.56 15.60 -12.63
CA SER A 43 -26.29 16.82 -11.85
C SER A 43 -25.91 18.00 -12.76
N ASN A 44 -25.57 19.13 -12.13
CA ASN A 44 -24.94 20.25 -12.84
C ASN A 44 -23.49 19.94 -13.20
N LYS A 45 -22.99 20.61 -14.25
CA LYS A 45 -21.61 20.48 -14.72
C LYS A 45 -20.61 21.03 -13.71
N TYR A 46 -19.38 20.51 -13.73
CA TYR A 46 -18.29 20.99 -12.88
C TYR A 46 -17.68 22.30 -13.41
N GLY A 47 -17.29 23.18 -12.50
CA GLY A 47 -16.46 24.36 -12.79
C GLY A 47 -15.00 24.04 -12.50
N LEU A 48 -14.21 23.60 -13.49
CA LEU A 48 -12.83 23.16 -13.30
C LEU A 48 -11.83 24.31 -13.07
N ASP A 49 -12.28 25.54 -13.09
CA ASP A 49 -11.52 26.76 -12.82
C ASP A 49 -11.70 27.29 -11.39
N ALA A 50 -12.59 26.70 -10.61
CA ALA A 50 -12.86 27.05 -9.23
C ALA A 50 -12.61 25.86 -8.29
N TRP A 51 -12.45 26.14 -7.01
CA TRP A 51 -12.22 25.15 -5.99
C TRP A 51 -13.43 24.97 -5.07
N ASN A 52 -13.67 23.73 -4.69
CA ASN A 52 -14.61 23.39 -3.62
C ASN A 52 -13.85 23.37 -2.29
N GLU A 53 -13.92 24.45 -1.52
CA GLU A 53 -13.18 24.58 -0.25
C GLU A 53 -13.63 23.56 0.81
N GLU A 54 -14.86 23.07 0.74
CA GLU A 54 -15.35 22.01 1.63
C GLU A 54 -14.60 20.69 1.41
N TYR A 55 -14.25 20.37 0.16
CA TYR A 55 -13.41 19.20 -0.14
C TYR A 55 -12.05 19.29 0.56
N PHE A 56 -11.36 20.42 0.46
CA PHE A 56 -10.04 20.59 1.07
C PHE A 56 -10.11 20.63 2.59
N LYS A 57 -11.16 21.22 3.16
CA LYS A 57 -11.40 21.18 4.60
C LYS A 57 -11.57 19.73 5.06
N ARG A 58 -12.45 18.96 4.42
CA ARG A 58 -12.71 17.57 4.76
C ARG A 58 -11.46 16.69 4.60
N LEU A 59 -10.67 16.94 3.56
CA LEU A 59 -9.40 16.22 3.33
C LEU A 59 -8.42 16.45 4.48
N LYS A 60 -8.24 17.71 4.90
CA LYS A 60 -7.38 18.05 6.06
C LYS A 60 -7.89 17.45 7.36
N ASP A 61 -9.19 17.52 7.59
CA ASP A 61 -9.83 16.95 8.79
C ASP A 61 -9.59 15.43 8.84
N PHE A 62 -9.72 14.73 7.70
CA PHE A 62 -9.47 13.29 7.60
C PHE A 62 -8.00 12.94 7.89
N VAL A 63 -7.05 13.60 7.22
CA VAL A 63 -5.61 13.35 7.42
C VAL A 63 -5.19 13.67 8.85
N GLY A 64 -5.67 14.76 9.41
CA GLY A 64 -5.41 15.14 10.80
C GLY A 64 -5.99 14.16 11.81
N GLU A 65 -7.19 13.62 11.55
CA GLU A 65 -7.81 12.62 12.40
C GLU A 65 -7.07 11.28 12.33
N ALA A 66 -6.60 10.86 11.16
CA ALA A 66 -5.73 9.71 10.98
C ALA A 66 -4.41 9.88 11.75
N GLY A 67 -3.77 11.05 11.66
CA GLY A 67 -2.53 11.36 12.37
C GLY A 67 -2.66 11.29 13.89
N ARG A 68 -3.77 11.77 14.46
CA ARG A 68 -4.04 11.63 15.91
C ARG A 68 -4.12 10.17 16.36
N ARG A 69 -4.35 9.25 15.47
CA ARG A 69 -4.40 7.79 15.72
C ARG A 69 -3.13 7.06 15.32
N GLY A 70 -2.08 7.77 14.90
CA GLY A 70 -0.84 7.17 14.42
C GLY A 70 -0.98 6.44 13.06
N ILE A 71 -1.97 6.84 12.25
CA ILE A 71 -2.21 6.27 10.93
C ILE A 71 -1.55 7.14 9.88
N VAL A 72 -0.71 6.53 9.04
CA VAL A 72 -0.16 7.15 7.84
C VAL A 72 -1.15 6.98 6.69
N VAL A 73 -1.42 8.06 5.97
CA VAL A 73 -2.37 8.07 4.85
C VAL A 73 -1.60 8.04 3.53
N GLU A 74 -1.87 7.06 2.71
CA GLU A 74 -1.56 7.13 1.29
C GLU A 74 -2.68 7.89 0.57
N LEU A 75 -2.35 9.00 -0.04
CA LEU A 75 -3.30 9.78 -0.81
C LEU A 75 -3.08 9.62 -2.30
N VAL A 76 -3.90 8.79 -2.92
CA VAL A 76 -3.91 8.60 -4.36
C VAL A 76 -4.51 9.82 -5.05
N LEU A 77 -3.73 10.51 -5.88
CA LEU A 77 -4.15 11.76 -6.54
C LEU A 77 -5.05 11.51 -7.74
N PHE A 78 -4.75 10.48 -8.52
CA PHE A 78 -5.50 10.08 -9.71
C PHE A 78 -5.78 8.58 -9.70
N CYS A 79 -6.72 8.16 -10.52
CA CYS A 79 -7.03 6.74 -10.70
C CYS A 79 -7.36 6.50 -12.16
N THR A 80 -6.99 5.34 -12.67
CA THR A 80 -7.39 4.87 -14.00
C THR A 80 -8.90 4.96 -14.17
N ILE A 81 -9.35 5.43 -15.33
CA ILE A 81 -10.75 5.41 -15.70
C ILE A 81 -11.03 4.08 -16.40
N TYR A 82 -11.51 3.09 -15.64
CA TYR A 82 -11.56 1.69 -16.06
C TYR A 82 -12.47 1.42 -17.24
N ASP A 83 -13.60 2.13 -17.34
CA ASP A 83 -14.59 1.89 -18.39
C ASP A 83 -15.30 3.16 -18.86
N ASP A 84 -16.12 3.01 -19.88
CA ASP A 84 -16.85 4.13 -20.50
C ASP A 84 -18.02 4.61 -19.64
N LYS A 85 -18.54 3.82 -18.71
CA LYS A 85 -19.60 4.25 -17.76
C LYS A 85 -19.02 5.25 -16.77
N LEU A 86 -17.82 4.95 -16.23
CA LEU A 86 -17.09 5.87 -15.38
C LEU A 86 -16.68 7.15 -16.14
N TRP A 87 -16.24 6.97 -17.38
CA TRP A 87 -15.92 8.12 -18.24
C TRP A 87 -17.13 9.03 -18.49
N ALA A 88 -18.31 8.46 -18.70
CA ALA A 88 -19.53 9.23 -18.98
C ALA A 88 -19.88 10.27 -17.91
N ILE A 89 -19.45 10.05 -16.67
CA ILE A 89 -19.76 10.91 -15.52
C ILE A 89 -18.52 11.59 -14.93
N HIS A 90 -17.33 11.29 -15.44
CA HIS A 90 -16.07 11.85 -14.95
C HIS A 90 -15.97 13.35 -15.19
N PRO A 91 -15.44 14.17 -14.24
CA PRO A 91 -15.29 15.62 -14.40
C PRO A 91 -14.45 16.04 -15.60
N PHE A 92 -13.45 15.25 -15.98
CA PHE A 92 -12.58 15.52 -17.13
C PHE A 92 -13.22 15.16 -18.49
N ASN A 93 -14.40 14.55 -18.48
CA ASN A 93 -15.17 14.42 -19.70
C ASN A 93 -15.71 15.82 -20.10
N PRO A 94 -15.47 16.29 -21.34
CA PRO A 94 -15.88 17.63 -21.77
C PRO A 94 -17.39 17.88 -21.64
N ARG A 95 -18.20 16.82 -21.65
CA ARG A 95 -19.66 16.95 -21.44
C ARG A 95 -20.02 17.35 -20.01
N ASN A 96 -19.17 17.01 -19.03
CA ASN A 96 -19.44 17.15 -17.61
C ASN A 96 -18.87 18.42 -17.00
N ASN A 97 -18.13 19.22 -17.73
CA ASN A 97 -17.61 20.50 -17.23
C ASN A 97 -17.99 21.67 -18.12
N VAL A 98 -18.10 22.87 -17.52
CA VAL A 98 -18.55 24.09 -18.21
C VAL A 98 -17.56 24.52 -19.30
N GLY A 99 -16.27 24.32 -19.05
CA GLY A 99 -15.19 24.70 -19.96
C GLY A 99 -15.01 23.76 -21.15
N GLN A 100 -15.76 22.66 -21.22
CA GLN A 100 -15.58 21.58 -22.21
C GLN A 100 -14.12 21.15 -22.33
N ILE A 101 -13.46 21.02 -21.17
CA ILE A 101 -12.04 20.62 -21.05
C ILE A 101 -11.95 19.11 -20.98
N GLY A 102 -11.05 18.53 -21.77
CA GLY A 102 -10.74 17.10 -21.79
C GLY A 102 -10.88 16.49 -23.18
N PRO A 103 -10.32 15.28 -23.37
CA PRO A 103 -10.36 14.56 -24.64
C PRO A 103 -11.72 13.91 -24.88
N SER A 104 -11.92 13.39 -26.07
CA SER A 104 -13.10 12.57 -26.41
C SER A 104 -13.00 11.14 -25.87
N SER A 105 -11.78 10.61 -25.65
CA SER A 105 -11.53 9.27 -25.15
C SER A 105 -10.93 9.29 -23.74
N ARG A 106 -11.39 8.39 -22.89
CA ARG A 106 -10.84 8.18 -21.52
C ARG A 106 -9.35 7.79 -21.53
N THR A 107 -8.88 7.12 -22.57
CA THR A 107 -7.48 6.68 -22.70
C THR A 107 -6.51 7.83 -23.01
N ASP A 108 -7.00 9.01 -23.35
CA ASP A 108 -6.17 10.20 -23.58
C ASP A 108 -6.14 11.17 -22.41
N VAL A 109 -6.87 10.87 -21.31
CA VAL A 109 -7.02 11.76 -20.15
C VAL A 109 -5.69 11.99 -19.43
N TYR A 110 -4.94 10.91 -19.19
CA TYR A 110 -3.67 10.95 -18.46
C TYR A 110 -2.49 10.87 -19.42
N THR A 111 -2.49 11.84 -20.34
CA THR A 111 -1.42 12.05 -21.32
C THR A 111 -1.07 13.55 -21.35
N LEU A 112 -0.01 13.93 -22.05
CA LEU A 112 0.36 15.34 -22.22
C LEU A 112 -0.25 15.97 -23.49
N LYS A 113 -1.25 15.33 -24.12
CA LYS A 113 -1.84 15.77 -25.39
C LYS A 113 -2.74 17.00 -25.23
N ASP A 114 -3.62 17.00 -24.24
CA ASP A 114 -4.52 18.14 -23.96
C ASP A 114 -3.89 19.06 -22.90
N LYS A 115 -3.36 20.21 -23.34
CA LYS A 115 -2.69 21.17 -22.46
C LYS A 115 -3.63 21.88 -21.49
N ARG A 116 -4.92 22.01 -21.83
CA ARG A 116 -5.91 22.61 -20.91
C ARG A 116 -6.21 21.65 -19.78
N LEU A 117 -6.44 20.38 -20.10
CA LEU A 117 -6.65 19.34 -19.10
C LEU A 117 -5.41 19.12 -18.23
N GLN A 118 -4.23 19.06 -18.85
CA GLN A 118 -2.95 18.98 -18.13
C GLN A 118 -2.84 20.09 -17.08
N SER A 119 -3.15 21.34 -17.46
CA SER A 119 -3.12 22.46 -16.50
C SER A 119 -4.11 22.28 -15.33
N VAL A 120 -5.29 21.72 -15.57
CA VAL A 120 -6.27 21.42 -14.51
C VAL A 120 -5.73 20.36 -13.56
N GLN A 121 -5.16 19.29 -14.10
CA GLN A 121 -4.58 18.18 -13.32
C GLN A 121 -3.39 18.66 -12.46
N GLU A 122 -2.48 19.42 -13.05
CA GLU A 122 -1.32 19.99 -12.35
C GLU A 122 -1.74 20.92 -11.20
N LYS A 123 -2.72 21.79 -11.44
CA LYS A 123 -3.26 22.70 -10.42
C LYS A 123 -3.91 21.92 -9.27
N MET A 124 -4.66 20.86 -9.57
CA MET A 124 -5.29 20.01 -8.54
C MET A 124 -4.22 19.32 -7.70
N ALA A 125 -3.27 18.63 -8.30
CA ALA A 125 -2.20 17.96 -7.59
C ALA A 125 -1.41 18.94 -6.69
N ALA A 126 -0.96 20.04 -7.25
CA ALA A 126 -0.24 21.07 -6.50
C ALA A 126 -1.08 21.69 -5.37
N ARG A 127 -2.38 21.86 -5.56
CA ARG A 127 -3.27 22.39 -4.50
C ARG A 127 -3.40 21.39 -3.35
N ILE A 128 -3.66 20.10 -3.63
CA ILE A 128 -3.78 19.07 -2.62
C ILE A 128 -2.50 18.98 -1.79
N VAL A 129 -1.35 18.92 -2.45
CA VAL A 129 -0.03 18.85 -1.78
C VAL A 129 0.20 20.05 -0.85
N ARG A 130 -0.09 21.26 -1.33
CA ARG A 130 0.05 22.48 -0.51
C ARG A 130 -0.89 22.50 0.70
N GLU A 131 -2.13 22.01 0.56
CA GLU A 131 -3.08 21.95 1.67
C GLU A 131 -2.63 20.96 2.75
N LEU A 132 -1.90 19.91 2.37
CA LEU A 132 -1.46 18.86 3.28
C LEU A 132 -0.01 19.01 3.77
N ARG A 133 0.72 20.02 3.33
CA ARG A 133 2.15 20.19 3.63
C ARG A 133 2.51 20.28 5.12
N ALA A 134 1.55 20.52 6.00
CA ALA A 134 1.75 20.62 7.45
C ALA A 134 1.59 19.27 8.17
N PHE A 135 1.14 18.23 7.46
CA PHE A 135 0.94 16.89 8.00
C PHE A 135 2.18 16.03 7.71
N ASP A 136 2.63 15.27 8.67
CA ASP A 136 3.77 14.34 8.54
C ASP A 136 3.34 12.87 8.36
N ASN A 137 2.04 12.63 8.41
CA ASN A 137 1.43 11.31 8.29
C ASN A 137 0.73 11.09 6.94
N VAL A 138 1.24 11.69 5.88
CA VAL A 138 0.70 11.50 4.52
C VAL A 138 1.83 11.34 3.52
N TYR A 139 1.61 10.53 2.49
CA TYR A 139 2.41 10.51 1.27
C TYR A 139 1.47 10.44 0.06
N PHE A 140 1.99 10.72 -1.12
CA PHE A 140 1.17 10.86 -2.32
C PHE A 140 1.47 9.76 -3.31
N GLU A 141 0.45 8.99 -3.71
CA GLU A 141 0.53 8.18 -4.92
C GLU A 141 0.05 8.98 -6.13
N ILE A 142 0.80 8.90 -7.22
CA ILE A 142 0.49 9.65 -8.44
C ILE A 142 -0.83 9.17 -9.04
N CYS A 143 -0.94 7.87 -9.32
CA CYS A 143 -2.11 7.30 -9.96
C CYS A 143 -2.26 5.81 -9.67
N ASN A 144 -3.46 5.41 -9.25
CA ASN A 144 -3.80 4.00 -9.09
C ASN A 144 -3.91 3.30 -10.43
N GLU A 145 -3.30 2.13 -10.53
CA GLU A 145 -3.37 1.18 -11.65
C GLU A 145 -3.18 1.80 -13.05
N PRO A 146 -2.09 2.56 -13.27
CA PRO A 146 -1.88 3.29 -14.53
C PRO A 146 -1.76 2.37 -15.75
N TYR A 147 -1.50 1.10 -15.54
CA TYR A 147 -1.34 0.08 -16.57
C TYR A 147 -2.66 -0.38 -17.22
N PHE A 148 -3.83 -0.01 -16.67
CA PHE A 148 -5.13 -0.36 -17.26
C PHE A 148 -5.75 0.71 -18.15
N GLY A 149 -5.22 1.95 -18.20
CA GLY A 149 -5.98 3.05 -18.75
C GLY A 149 -5.28 3.99 -19.74
N GLY A 150 -4.20 3.59 -20.40
CA GLY A 150 -3.53 4.44 -21.39
C GLY A 150 -2.73 5.62 -20.79
N ILE A 151 -2.39 5.53 -19.52
CA ILE A 151 -1.58 6.52 -18.81
C ILE A 151 -0.14 6.41 -19.28
N THR A 152 0.46 7.54 -19.66
CA THR A 152 1.81 7.54 -20.23
C THR A 152 2.88 7.76 -19.15
N PRO A 153 4.08 7.15 -19.30
CA PRO A 153 5.20 7.41 -18.40
C PRO A 153 5.56 8.90 -18.30
N GLU A 154 5.46 9.64 -19.40
CA GLU A 154 5.73 11.08 -19.45
C GLU A 154 4.73 11.88 -18.59
N TRP A 155 3.47 11.48 -18.58
CA TRP A 155 2.46 12.10 -17.73
C TRP A 155 2.74 11.78 -16.24
N ASN A 156 3.05 10.53 -15.90
CA ASN A 156 3.44 10.15 -14.54
C ASN A 156 4.65 10.95 -14.04
N ASN A 157 5.71 11.04 -14.84
CA ASN A 157 6.90 11.82 -14.50
C ASN A 157 6.55 13.31 -14.31
N ARG A 158 5.72 13.86 -15.20
CA ARG A 158 5.27 15.24 -15.07
C ARG A 158 4.49 15.48 -13.77
N MET A 159 3.64 14.55 -13.35
CA MET A 159 2.92 14.68 -12.08
C MET A 159 3.87 14.56 -10.88
N ALA A 160 4.88 13.69 -10.93
CA ALA A 160 5.92 13.64 -9.91
C ALA A 160 6.65 14.98 -9.76
N ASP A 161 7.00 15.63 -10.88
CA ASP A 161 7.62 16.97 -10.89
C ASP A 161 6.70 18.02 -10.25
N VAL A 162 5.41 17.98 -10.55
CA VAL A 162 4.42 18.93 -10.01
C VAL A 162 4.26 18.76 -8.50
N ILE A 163 4.21 17.53 -8.02
CA ILE A 163 4.14 17.22 -6.59
C ILE A 163 5.39 17.75 -5.89
N ALA A 164 6.56 17.41 -6.41
CA ALA A 164 7.84 17.84 -5.85
C ALA A 164 8.03 19.36 -5.84
N ALA A 165 7.54 20.06 -6.87
CA ALA A 165 7.61 21.53 -6.97
C ALA A 165 6.58 22.24 -6.08
N ALA A 166 5.57 21.54 -5.56
CA ALA A 166 4.56 22.12 -4.68
C ALA A 166 5.05 22.34 -3.24
N GLU A 167 6.19 21.76 -2.88
CA GLU A 167 6.80 21.80 -1.54
C GLU A 167 8.26 22.24 -1.58
N PRO A 168 8.76 22.86 -0.49
CA PRO A 168 10.19 23.16 -0.35
C PRO A 168 11.03 21.86 -0.36
N PRO A 169 12.24 21.88 -0.95
CA PRO A 169 13.07 20.67 -1.09
C PRO A 169 13.39 19.94 0.21
N ASP A 170 13.46 20.64 1.33
CA ASP A 170 13.79 20.14 2.67
C ASP A 170 12.58 19.59 3.43
N ARG A 171 11.38 19.68 2.88
CA ARG A 171 10.11 19.26 3.51
C ARG A 171 9.16 18.56 2.54
N ARG A 172 9.70 17.82 1.60
CA ARG A 172 8.89 17.08 0.64
C ARG A 172 8.34 15.80 1.26
N HIS A 173 7.08 15.56 1.02
CA HIS A 173 6.48 14.26 1.27
C HIS A 173 7.04 13.21 0.29
N LEU A 174 6.95 11.95 0.69
CA LEU A 174 7.27 10.83 -0.19
C LEU A 174 6.25 10.75 -1.33
N VAL A 175 6.71 10.33 -2.49
CA VAL A 175 5.88 10.13 -3.68
C VAL A 175 5.95 8.67 -4.07
N ALA A 176 4.79 8.03 -4.18
CA ALA A 176 4.62 6.68 -4.67
C ALA A 176 4.21 6.68 -6.14
N GLN A 177 4.72 5.71 -6.87
CA GLN A 177 4.29 5.39 -8.22
C GLN A 177 3.83 3.95 -8.28
N ASN A 178 2.56 3.73 -8.63
CA ASN A 178 2.04 2.40 -8.87
C ASN A 178 2.60 1.86 -10.19
N ILE A 179 3.15 0.64 -10.16
CA ILE A 179 3.97 0.08 -11.24
C ILE A 179 3.23 -1.02 -12.01
N ALA A 180 2.79 -2.05 -11.29
CA ALA A 180 2.18 -3.22 -11.91
C ALA A 180 1.50 -4.11 -10.87
N ASN A 181 0.63 -5.01 -11.34
CA ASN A 181 0.22 -6.18 -10.58
C ASN A 181 1.32 -7.25 -10.61
N GLY A 182 1.60 -7.86 -9.47
CA GLY A 182 2.63 -8.88 -9.32
C GLY A 182 4.05 -8.29 -9.28
N SER A 183 4.82 -8.48 -10.32
CA SER A 183 6.22 -8.04 -10.40
C SER A 183 6.58 -7.46 -11.76
N ALA A 184 7.35 -6.39 -11.76
CA ALA A 184 7.97 -5.80 -12.94
C ALA A 184 9.32 -5.18 -12.58
N VAL A 185 10.23 -5.13 -13.55
CA VAL A 185 11.50 -4.39 -13.42
C VAL A 185 11.27 -2.95 -13.82
N VAL A 186 11.47 -2.03 -12.89
CA VAL A 186 11.34 -0.60 -13.14
C VAL A 186 12.62 -0.06 -13.78
N LYS A 187 12.46 0.68 -14.86
CA LYS A 187 13.56 1.32 -15.58
C LYS A 187 13.41 2.84 -15.47
N ASN A 188 14.50 3.50 -15.05
CA ASN A 188 14.57 4.96 -14.99
C ASN A 188 13.38 5.65 -14.29
N PRO A 189 13.05 5.29 -13.04
CA PRO A 189 11.99 5.98 -12.31
C PRO A 189 12.38 7.47 -12.14
N SER A 190 11.37 8.34 -12.06
CA SER A 190 11.59 9.76 -11.74
C SER A 190 12.40 9.88 -10.44
N GLU A 191 13.32 10.85 -10.38
CA GLU A 191 14.10 11.14 -9.17
C GLU A 191 13.22 11.54 -7.98
N HIS A 192 12.02 12.05 -8.24
CA HIS A 192 11.07 12.47 -7.23
C HIS A 192 10.22 11.32 -6.67
N VAL A 193 10.26 10.14 -7.28
CA VAL A 193 9.56 8.95 -6.77
C VAL A 193 10.41 8.28 -5.70
N SER A 194 9.86 8.13 -4.51
CA SER A 194 10.50 7.53 -3.34
C SER A 194 10.06 6.08 -3.11
N ILE A 195 8.84 5.74 -3.55
CA ILE A 195 8.18 4.46 -3.33
C ILE A 195 7.76 3.89 -4.68
N LEU A 196 8.13 2.65 -4.94
CA LEU A 196 7.65 1.86 -6.08
C LEU A 196 6.58 0.92 -5.57
N ASN A 197 5.33 1.21 -5.94
CA ASN A 197 4.18 0.49 -5.47
C ASN A 197 3.76 -0.61 -6.45
N PHE A 198 3.47 -1.77 -5.92
CA PHE A 198 2.94 -2.92 -6.65
C PHE A 198 1.63 -3.35 -6.01
N HIS A 199 0.77 -3.99 -6.77
CA HIS A 199 -0.41 -4.66 -6.27
C HIS A 199 -0.26 -6.17 -6.44
N TYR A 200 -0.81 -6.94 -5.51
CA TYR A 200 -0.82 -8.42 -5.59
C TYR A 200 0.57 -9.03 -5.75
N ALA A 201 1.58 -8.46 -5.11
CA ALA A 201 3.00 -8.84 -5.24
C ALA A 201 3.36 -10.10 -4.43
N ALA A 202 2.61 -11.17 -4.64
CA ALA A 202 2.85 -12.46 -4.01
C ALA A 202 2.99 -13.57 -5.07
N PRO A 203 4.22 -14.16 -5.22
CA PRO A 203 5.41 -14.00 -4.37
C PRO A 203 6.07 -12.60 -4.50
N PRO A 204 6.86 -12.15 -3.50
CA PRO A 204 7.41 -10.80 -3.44
C PRO A 204 8.63 -10.57 -4.35
N ASP A 205 8.54 -11.03 -5.59
CA ASP A 205 9.64 -10.95 -6.57
C ASP A 205 9.94 -9.51 -7.00
N ALA A 206 8.95 -8.63 -6.89
CA ALA A 206 9.09 -7.20 -7.13
C ALA A 206 10.19 -6.56 -6.27
N VAL A 207 10.36 -7.01 -5.03
CA VAL A 207 11.37 -6.50 -4.10
C VAL A 207 12.77 -6.78 -4.64
N ALA A 208 13.09 -8.04 -4.92
CA ALA A 208 14.41 -8.43 -5.42
C ALA A 208 14.69 -7.81 -6.81
N ALA A 209 13.67 -7.74 -7.68
CA ALA A 209 13.79 -7.18 -9.02
C ALA A 209 14.20 -5.68 -9.02
N ASN A 210 13.82 -4.94 -7.98
CA ASN A 210 14.01 -3.49 -7.90
C ASN A 210 14.94 -3.02 -6.76
N ALA A 211 15.50 -3.93 -5.96
CA ALA A 211 16.34 -3.61 -4.80
C ALA A 211 17.50 -2.66 -5.10
N LYS A 212 18.10 -2.75 -6.30
CA LYS A 212 19.24 -1.91 -6.71
C LYS A 212 18.87 -0.44 -6.95
N LEU A 213 17.60 -0.11 -7.03
CA LEU A 213 17.15 1.27 -7.23
C LEU A 213 17.21 2.11 -5.95
N GLY A 214 17.40 1.49 -4.77
CA GLY A 214 17.45 2.17 -3.48
C GLY A 214 16.18 2.93 -3.16
N ARG A 215 15.03 2.40 -3.58
CA ARG A 215 13.69 2.93 -3.30
C ARG A 215 12.94 1.99 -2.37
N ALA A 216 12.01 2.51 -1.60
CA ALA A 216 11.05 1.67 -0.88
C ALA A 216 10.17 0.92 -1.89
N ILE A 217 9.89 -0.35 -1.60
CA ILE A 217 8.99 -1.18 -2.41
C ILE A 217 7.74 -1.45 -1.58
N ALA A 218 6.57 -1.20 -2.16
CA ALA A 218 5.27 -1.40 -1.54
C ALA A 218 4.48 -2.50 -2.26
N ASP A 219 3.64 -3.19 -1.50
CA ASP A 219 2.50 -3.99 -1.94
C ASP A 219 1.30 -3.53 -1.12
N ASP A 220 0.64 -2.46 -1.59
CA ASP A 220 -0.40 -1.76 -0.85
C ASP A 220 -1.81 -2.15 -1.27
N GLU A 221 -1.93 -3.07 -2.20
CA GLU A 221 -3.21 -3.66 -2.57
C GLU A 221 -3.08 -5.14 -2.84
N THR A 222 -3.62 -5.96 -1.93
CA THR A 222 -3.83 -7.38 -2.16
C THR A 222 -5.23 -7.80 -1.73
N GLY A 223 -5.77 -8.87 -2.36
CA GLY A 223 -7.14 -9.32 -2.11
C GLY A 223 -7.52 -10.48 -3.02
N PHE A 224 -8.81 -10.77 -3.11
CA PHE A 224 -9.41 -11.76 -4.01
C PHE A 224 -8.92 -13.22 -3.83
N LYS A 225 -8.38 -13.53 -2.64
CA LYS A 225 -7.86 -14.86 -2.27
C LYS A 225 -8.72 -15.55 -1.19
N GLY A 226 -9.99 -15.17 -1.11
CA GLY A 226 -10.95 -15.70 -0.13
C GLY A 226 -10.88 -14.98 1.22
N LYS A 227 -11.54 -15.56 2.23
CA LYS A 227 -11.75 -14.94 3.54
C LYS A 227 -10.71 -15.32 4.60
N GLY A 228 -9.87 -16.32 4.33
CA GLY A 228 -8.95 -16.85 5.33
C GLY A 228 -7.82 -15.89 5.65
N ASP A 229 -7.56 -15.66 6.93
CA ASP A 229 -6.51 -14.75 7.40
C ASP A 229 -5.11 -15.19 6.98
N LEU A 230 -4.87 -16.51 6.90
CA LEU A 230 -3.54 -17.05 6.61
C LEU A 230 -2.92 -16.48 5.35
N VAL A 231 -3.69 -16.39 4.25
CA VAL A 231 -3.15 -15.97 2.97
C VAL A 231 -2.60 -14.54 3.05
N TYR A 232 -3.36 -13.62 3.62
CA TYR A 232 -2.96 -12.20 3.74
C TYR A 232 -1.88 -11.99 4.80
N ARG A 233 -1.97 -12.71 5.93
CA ARG A 233 -0.90 -12.71 6.93
C ARG A 233 0.42 -13.19 6.33
N ALA A 234 0.39 -14.32 5.62
CA ALA A 234 1.59 -14.88 5.00
C ALA A 234 2.16 -13.98 3.91
N GLU A 235 1.32 -13.30 3.12
CA GLU A 235 1.76 -12.31 2.14
C GLU A 235 2.53 -11.18 2.82
N GLY A 236 1.96 -10.57 3.87
CA GLY A 236 2.61 -9.50 4.61
C GLY A 236 3.96 -9.91 5.19
N TRP A 237 4.02 -11.08 5.86
CA TRP A 237 5.28 -11.60 6.40
C TRP A 237 6.31 -11.86 5.30
N ASN A 238 5.92 -12.54 4.22
CA ASN A 238 6.82 -12.81 3.10
C ASN A 238 7.31 -11.52 2.44
N PHE A 239 6.44 -10.53 2.28
CA PHE A 239 6.78 -9.28 1.61
C PHE A 239 7.77 -8.46 2.43
N LEU A 240 7.51 -8.24 3.72
CA LEU A 240 8.40 -7.46 4.58
C LEU A 240 9.74 -8.17 4.78
N LEU A 241 9.76 -9.49 4.99
CA LEU A 241 11.02 -10.23 5.17
C LEU A 241 11.79 -10.44 3.84
N ALA A 242 11.17 -10.18 2.71
CA ALA A 242 11.89 -10.05 1.43
C ALA A 242 12.57 -8.67 1.27
N GLY A 243 12.39 -7.74 2.21
CA GLY A 243 12.90 -6.38 2.17
C GLY A 243 11.90 -5.36 1.62
N GLY A 244 10.62 -5.71 1.52
CA GLY A 244 9.54 -4.77 1.26
C GLY A 244 9.35 -3.78 2.42
N ALA A 245 8.80 -2.62 2.13
CA ALA A 245 8.68 -1.54 3.10
C ALA A 245 7.24 -1.26 3.55
N ILE A 246 6.27 -1.49 2.68
CA ILE A 246 4.84 -1.22 2.94
C ILE A 246 4.06 -2.45 2.47
N TYR A 247 3.13 -2.90 3.30
CA TYR A 247 2.16 -3.93 2.97
C TYR A 247 0.77 -3.53 3.45
N ASP A 248 -0.22 -3.61 2.59
CA ASP A 248 -1.63 -3.44 2.94
C ASP A 248 -2.50 -4.43 2.14
N ASN A 249 -3.68 -4.74 2.69
CA ASN A 249 -4.67 -5.58 2.03
C ASN A 249 -6.01 -4.87 1.94
N LEU A 250 -6.80 -5.21 0.93
CA LEU A 250 -8.17 -4.73 0.80
C LEU A 250 -9.02 -5.22 1.96
N ASP A 251 -9.29 -4.33 2.93
CA ASP A 251 -10.10 -4.61 4.09
C ASP A 251 -11.50 -4.00 3.94
N TYR A 252 -12.47 -4.83 3.57
CA TYR A 252 -13.87 -4.43 3.37
C TYR A 252 -14.75 -4.69 4.61
N SER A 253 -14.15 -4.81 5.80
CA SER A 253 -14.89 -4.99 7.05
C SER A 253 -15.45 -3.69 7.63
N PHE A 254 -15.01 -2.53 7.14
CA PHE A 254 -15.57 -1.22 7.51
C PHE A 254 -16.71 -0.87 6.57
N THR A 255 -17.92 -0.82 7.10
CA THR A 255 -19.12 -0.45 6.36
C THR A 255 -19.94 0.57 7.16
N PRO A 256 -20.95 1.25 6.56
CA PRO A 256 -21.83 2.14 7.32
C PRO A 256 -22.52 1.48 8.52
N HIS A 257 -22.81 0.18 8.44
CA HIS A 257 -23.42 -0.58 9.53
C HIS A 257 -22.40 -1.14 10.52
N HIS A 258 -21.13 -1.21 10.13
CA HIS A 258 -20.01 -1.68 10.94
C HIS A 258 -18.83 -0.70 10.88
N PRO A 259 -19.01 0.51 11.43
CA PRO A 259 -17.96 1.56 11.36
C PRO A 259 -16.73 1.23 12.22
N ASP A 260 -16.80 0.20 13.04
CA ASP A 260 -15.74 -0.37 13.85
C ASP A 260 -14.90 -1.44 13.10
N GLY A 261 -15.26 -1.75 11.86
CA GLY A 261 -14.60 -2.77 11.06
C GLY A 261 -14.92 -4.21 11.49
N SER A 262 -16.07 -4.42 12.11
CA SER A 262 -16.52 -5.75 12.55
C SER A 262 -17.33 -6.52 11.51
N ALA A 263 -17.61 -5.96 10.34
CA ALA A 263 -18.33 -6.68 9.29
C ALA A 263 -17.56 -7.92 8.84
N GLU A 264 -18.27 -9.03 8.73
CA GLU A 264 -17.72 -10.22 8.10
C GLU A 264 -17.79 -10.08 6.57
N ALA A 265 -16.65 -10.10 5.90
CA ALA A 265 -16.62 -10.13 4.45
C ALA A 265 -17.30 -11.40 3.95
N THR A 266 -18.39 -11.24 3.20
CA THR A 266 -19.15 -12.38 2.68
C THR A 266 -18.66 -12.84 1.32
N THR A 267 -18.04 -11.94 0.56
CA THR A 267 -17.58 -12.14 -0.80
C THR A 267 -16.21 -11.51 -1.02
N SER A 268 -15.73 -11.56 -2.26
CA SER A 268 -14.58 -10.82 -2.73
C SER A 268 -14.77 -9.30 -2.53
N PRO A 269 -13.69 -8.54 -2.26
CA PRO A 269 -12.30 -8.98 -2.33
C PRO A 269 -11.87 -9.91 -1.21
N GLY A 270 -12.67 -10.08 -0.14
CA GLY A 270 -12.38 -10.99 0.96
C GLY A 270 -11.12 -10.62 1.72
N GLY A 271 -10.95 -11.25 2.88
CA GLY A 271 -9.90 -10.85 3.82
C GLY A 271 -10.31 -9.63 4.62
N GLY A 272 -9.45 -9.21 5.54
CA GLY A 272 -9.75 -8.15 6.47
C GLY A 272 -10.52 -8.62 7.70
N GLY A 273 -10.93 -7.64 8.51
CA GLY A 273 -11.60 -7.89 9.77
C GLY A 273 -10.67 -7.84 10.98
N VAL A 274 -11.31 -7.89 12.16
CA VAL A 274 -10.64 -7.66 13.45
C VAL A 274 -9.46 -8.61 13.67
N THR A 275 -9.63 -9.90 13.31
CA THR A 275 -8.60 -10.92 13.54
C THR A 275 -7.37 -10.69 12.66
N LEU A 276 -7.56 -10.47 11.37
CA LEU A 276 -6.44 -10.21 10.46
C LEU A 276 -5.68 -8.93 10.85
N ARG A 277 -6.39 -7.84 11.16
CA ARG A 277 -5.74 -6.59 11.63
C ARG A 277 -4.88 -6.81 12.88
N LYS A 278 -5.33 -7.63 13.85
CA LYS A 278 -4.51 -8.01 15.01
C LYS A 278 -3.26 -8.78 14.59
N GLN A 279 -3.38 -9.71 13.64
CA GLN A 279 -2.24 -10.49 13.14
C GLN A 279 -1.25 -9.62 12.35
N LEU A 280 -1.72 -8.64 11.57
CA LEU A 280 -0.84 -7.67 10.90
C LEU A 280 -0.18 -6.71 11.90
N ALA A 281 -0.86 -6.35 12.99
CA ALA A 281 -0.25 -5.59 14.08
C ALA A 281 0.87 -6.38 14.79
N ILE A 282 0.76 -7.72 14.85
CA ILE A 282 1.83 -8.59 15.35
C ILE A 282 3.04 -8.55 14.42
N LEU A 283 2.84 -8.61 13.11
CA LEU A 283 3.91 -8.46 12.13
C LEU A 283 4.62 -7.10 12.29
N LYS A 284 3.85 -6.01 12.38
CA LYS A 284 4.39 -4.67 12.63
C LYS A 284 5.27 -4.66 13.87
N LYS A 285 4.76 -5.14 15.01
CA LYS A 285 5.51 -5.21 16.27
C LYS A 285 6.76 -6.07 16.13
N PHE A 286 6.67 -7.23 15.47
CA PHE A 286 7.78 -8.13 15.25
C PHE A 286 8.94 -7.45 14.51
N ILE A 287 8.65 -6.70 13.46
CA ILE A 287 9.65 -5.97 12.66
C ILE A 287 10.21 -4.76 13.45
N GLU A 288 9.38 -4.02 14.18
CA GLU A 288 9.82 -2.85 14.95
C GLU A 288 10.67 -3.20 16.18
N GLU A 289 10.65 -4.46 16.64
CA GLU A 289 11.51 -4.93 17.73
C GLU A 289 12.93 -5.32 17.27
N VAL A 290 13.24 -5.21 15.99
CA VAL A 290 14.58 -5.32 15.41
C VAL A 290 14.95 -4.01 14.71
N ASP A 291 16.25 -3.76 14.53
CA ASP A 291 16.75 -2.59 13.80
C ASP A 291 16.61 -2.80 12.27
N PHE A 292 15.36 -2.93 11.82
CA PHE A 292 15.03 -3.34 10.44
C PHE A 292 15.55 -2.36 9.38
N ILE A 293 15.74 -1.08 9.73
CA ILE A 293 16.28 -0.07 8.80
C ILE A 293 17.70 -0.43 8.33
N HIS A 294 18.46 -1.14 9.16
CA HIS A 294 19.81 -1.60 8.85
C HIS A 294 19.87 -3.07 8.43
N MET A 295 18.72 -3.69 8.17
CA MET A 295 18.62 -5.09 7.73
C MET A 295 18.42 -5.17 6.22
N SER A 296 18.84 -6.27 5.63
CA SER A 296 18.65 -6.59 4.22
C SER A 296 18.16 -8.03 4.06
N HIS A 297 17.36 -8.28 3.03
CA HIS A 297 16.99 -9.65 2.70
C HIS A 297 18.22 -10.48 2.33
N ASP A 298 18.42 -11.58 3.04
CA ASP A 298 19.56 -12.49 2.80
C ASP A 298 19.23 -13.93 3.19
N ASN A 299 18.59 -14.66 2.28
CA ASN A 299 18.30 -16.07 2.50
C ASN A 299 19.53 -16.98 2.53
N SER A 300 20.72 -16.48 2.14
CA SER A 300 21.96 -17.29 2.20
C SER A 300 22.38 -17.67 3.60
N VAL A 301 21.83 -16.96 4.62
CA VAL A 301 22.05 -17.34 6.03
C VAL A 301 21.30 -18.61 6.42
N ILE A 302 20.27 -19.01 5.67
CA ILE A 302 19.48 -20.22 5.91
C ILE A 302 20.23 -21.40 5.30
N ALA A 303 21.01 -22.12 6.11
CA ALA A 303 21.85 -23.22 5.66
C ALA A 303 21.12 -24.56 5.59
N GLY A 304 19.87 -24.65 6.03
CA GLY A 304 19.03 -25.86 5.98
C GLY A 304 17.95 -25.93 7.03
N GLY A 305 17.34 -27.10 7.17
CA GLY A 305 16.33 -27.38 8.20
C GLY A 305 14.94 -26.79 7.92
N VAL A 306 14.71 -26.26 6.72
CA VAL A 306 13.38 -25.87 6.26
C VAL A 306 12.56 -27.13 5.98
N PRO A 307 11.36 -27.31 6.57
CA PRO A 307 10.55 -28.49 6.35
C PRO A 307 10.17 -28.68 4.86
N GLU A 308 9.91 -29.92 4.48
CA GLU A 308 9.43 -30.21 3.12
C GLU A 308 8.15 -29.39 2.81
N LYS A 309 8.08 -28.80 1.63
CA LYS A 309 6.98 -27.93 1.17
C LYS A 309 6.78 -26.65 1.97
N ALA A 310 7.69 -26.34 2.92
CA ALA A 310 7.72 -25.05 3.59
C ALA A 310 8.62 -24.06 2.85
N THR A 311 8.41 -22.78 3.11
CA THR A 311 9.26 -21.70 2.64
C THR A 311 9.85 -20.94 3.83
N ALA A 312 11.05 -20.38 3.64
CA ALA A 312 11.69 -19.54 4.64
C ALA A 312 12.25 -18.27 4.01
N ARG A 313 12.17 -17.17 4.76
CA ARG A 313 12.77 -15.88 4.38
C ARG A 313 13.48 -15.27 5.57
N ALA A 314 14.59 -14.60 5.29
CA ALA A 314 15.40 -13.95 6.30
C ALA A 314 15.69 -12.49 5.94
N LEU A 315 15.41 -11.59 6.87
CA LEU A 315 15.87 -10.21 6.90
C LEU A 315 17.01 -10.12 7.92
N VAL A 316 18.17 -9.57 7.55
CA VAL A 316 19.40 -9.79 8.28
C VAL A 316 20.24 -8.53 8.43
N ASN A 317 20.72 -8.28 9.64
CA ASN A 317 21.91 -7.48 9.93
C ASN A 317 22.96 -8.40 10.53
N ARG A 318 23.87 -8.91 9.67
CA ARG A 318 24.80 -10.01 10.06
C ARG A 318 25.56 -9.70 11.34
N GLY A 319 25.53 -10.66 12.27
CA GLY A 319 26.16 -10.56 13.58
C GLY A 319 25.42 -9.70 14.61
N LYS A 320 24.29 -9.07 14.23
CA LYS A 320 23.49 -8.23 15.12
C LYS A 320 22.07 -8.75 15.28
N ALA A 321 21.34 -8.90 14.17
CA ALA A 321 19.93 -9.29 14.19
C ALA A 321 19.56 -10.11 12.96
N TYR A 322 18.70 -11.10 13.17
CA TYR A 322 18.11 -11.94 12.13
C TYR A 322 16.61 -12.03 12.44
N ALA A 323 15.80 -11.79 11.46
CA ALA A 323 14.35 -11.94 11.50
C ALA A 323 13.97 -12.90 10.38
N ASP A 324 13.44 -14.06 10.76
CA ASP A 324 13.10 -15.12 9.82
C ASP A 324 11.60 -15.41 9.89
N TYR A 325 11.02 -15.79 8.77
CA TYR A 325 9.65 -16.26 8.66
C TYR A 325 9.63 -17.62 8.00
N LEU A 326 8.92 -18.54 8.63
CA LEU A 326 8.73 -19.90 8.17
C LEU A 326 7.25 -20.13 7.87
N GLN A 327 6.91 -20.46 6.63
CA GLN A 327 5.55 -20.78 6.23
C GLN A 327 5.46 -22.25 5.81
N GLY A 328 4.56 -22.99 6.41
CA GLY A 328 4.38 -24.43 6.21
C GLY A 328 5.14 -25.29 7.21
N GLY A 329 4.83 -26.58 7.23
CA GLY A 329 5.32 -27.50 8.27
C GLY A 329 4.56 -27.37 9.58
N LYS A 330 5.06 -28.04 10.61
CA LYS A 330 4.52 -28.02 11.98
C LYS A 330 5.62 -27.88 13.03
N GLN A 331 6.85 -28.14 12.65
CA GLN A 331 8.06 -28.03 13.45
C GLN A 331 9.26 -27.94 12.52
N ALA A 332 10.30 -27.23 12.93
CA ALA A 332 11.53 -27.07 12.15
C ALA A 332 12.77 -27.16 13.05
N ASN A 333 13.84 -27.64 12.46
CA ASN A 333 15.21 -27.52 13.00
C ASN A 333 15.98 -26.58 12.06
N LEU A 334 15.60 -25.29 12.05
CA LEU A 334 16.16 -24.30 11.13
C LEU A 334 17.66 -24.14 11.40
N VAL A 335 18.46 -24.18 10.35
CA VAL A 335 19.91 -24.03 10.45
C VAL A 335 20.31 -22.69 9.88
N LEU A 336 20.85 -21.81 10.74
CA LEU A 336 21.35 -20.50 10.33
C LEU A 336 22.87 -20.42 10.40
N GLU A 337 23.49 -19.73 9.44
CA GLU A 337 24.90 -19.31 9.53
C GLU A 337 25.01 -18.07 10.42
N LEU A 338 25.61 -18.25 11.61
CA LEU A 338 25.80 -17.18 12.58
C LEU A 338 27.28 -16.98 12.90
N PRO A 339 27.77 -15.74 13.03
CA PRO A 339 29.08 -15.47 13.61
C PRO A 339 29.21 -15.97 15.05
N ALA A 340 30.43 -16.09 15.55
CA ALA A 340 30.66 -16.34 16.98
C ALA A 340 30.04 -15.20 17.81
N GLY A 341 29.35 -15.55 18.90
CA GLY A 341 28.72 -14.58 19.77
C GLY A 341 27.65 -15.17 20.68
N ARG A 342 27.05 -14.30 21.48
CA ARG A 342 25.91 -14.63 22.34
C ARG A 342 24.66 -14.06 21.75
N TYR A 343 23.61 -14.89 21.66
CA TYR A 343 22.35 -14.54 21.01
C TYR A 343 21.16 -14.86 21.92
N ARG A 344 20.11 -14.04 21.78
CA ARG A 344 18.77 -14.38 22.22
C ARG A 344 17.99 -14.85 21.01
N VAL A 345 17.46 -16.06 21.09
CA VAL A 345 16.69 -16.73 20.03
C VAL A 345 15.25 -16.84 20.49
N GLU A 346 14.32 -16.27 19.74
CA GLU A 346 12.89 -16.20 20.09
C GLU A 346 12.03 -16.64 18.91
N TRP A 347 11.20 -17.66 19.16
CA TRP A 347 10.17 -18.08 18.23
C TRP A 347 8.85 -17.39 18.59
N ALA A 348 8.28 -16.67 17.64
CA ALA A 348 7.09 -15.85 17.81
C ALA A 348 5.89 -16.47 17.10
N ASN A 349 4.77 -16.50 17.78
CA ASN A 349 3.49 -16.91 17.23
C ASN A 349 2.91 -15.79 16.36
N THR A 350 2.72 -16.05 15.09
CA THR A 350 2.24 -15.07 14.12
C THR A 350 0.75 -14.70 14.30
N LYS A 351 0.01 -15.50 15.07
CA LYS A 351 -1.43 -15.30 15.34
C LYS A 351 -1.70 -14.58 16.65
N THR A 352 -0.88 -14.85 17.67
CA THR A 352 -1.09 -14.32 19.04
C THR A 352 -0.08 -13.26 19.44
N GLY A 353 1.11 -13.25 18.79
CA GLY A 353 2.23 -12.38 19.15
C GLY A 353 3.01 -12.85 20.38
N GLU A 354 2.65 -13.98 20.95
CA GLU A 354 3.39 -14.57 22.07
C GLU A 354 4.73 -15.15 21.64
N ILE A 355 5.67 -15.18 22.55
CA ILE A 355 6.95 -15.88 22.36
C ILE A 355 6.79 -17.32 22.84
N ASP A 356 6.57 -18.23 21.89
CA ASP A 356 6.35 -19.65 22.18
C ASP A 356 7.61 -20.33 22.73
N LYS A 357 8.81 -19.81 22.38
CA LYS A 357 10.08 -20.31 22.87
C LYS A 357 11.15 -19.22 22.86
N SER A 358 11.89 -19.08 23.96
CA SER A 358 13.06 -18.21 24.08
C SER A 358 14.23 -18.95 24.68
N VAL A 359 15.42 -18.88 24.04
CA VAL A 359 16.64 -19.46 24.52
C VAL A 359 17.82 -18.50 24.36
N ARG A 360 18.79 -18.62 25.25
CA ARG A 360 20.12 -18.00 25.08
C ARG A 360 21.03 -18.98 24.39
N LEU A 361 21.73 -18.52 23.36
CA LEU A 361 22.67 -19.33 22.59
C LEU A 361 24.05 -18.68 22.68
N GLU A 362 25.03 -19.44 23.19
CA GLU A 362 26.45 -19.11 23.01
C GLU A 362 26.97 -19.94 21.84
N HIS A 363 27.46 -19.25 20.80
CA HIS A 363 27.78 -19.86 19.52
C HIS A 363 29.24 -19.57 19.10
N PRO A 364 29.99 -20.63 18.74
CA PRO A 364 31.39 -20.48 18.34
C PRO A 364 31.58 -19.94 16.91
N GLY A 365 30.49 -19.74 16.16
CA GLY A 365 30.49 -19.40 14.74
C GLY A 365 30.18 -20.59 13.83
N GLY A 366 29.64 -20.33 12.63
CA GLY A 366 29.22 -21.34 11.65
C GLY A 366 27.73 -21.69 11.76
N LYS A 367 27.39 -22.96 11.59
CA LYS A 367 25.99 -23.42 11.53
C LYS A 367 25.38 -23.61 12.91
N ALA A 368 24.31 -22.91 13.22
CA ALA A 368 23.50 -23.06 14.41
C ALA A 368 22.17 -23.71 14.08
N THR A 369 21.85 -24.85 14.75
CA THR A 369 20.54 -25.50 14.62
C THR A 369 19.58 -24.94 15.64
N LEU A 370 18.50 -24.31 15.20
CA LEU A 370 17.49 -23.68 16.03
C LEU A 370 16.17 -24.44 15.93
N ALA A 371 15.90 -25.27 16.97
CA ALA A 371 14.68 -26.06 17.03
C ALA A 371 13.48 -25.18 17.39
N SER A 372 12.45 -25.15 16.54
CA SER A 372 11.20 -24.45 16.81
C SER A 372 10.37 -25.19 17.89
N PRO A 373 9.40 -24.48 18.51
CA PRO A 373 8.25 -25.19 19.09
C PRO A 373 7.40 -25.85 18.00
N GLU A 374 6.37 -26.58 18.38
CA GLU A 374 5.30 -26.92 17.43
C GLU A 374 4.53 -25.66 17.06
N TYR A 375 4.20 -25.52 15.78
CA TYR A 375 3.40 -24.40 15.26
C TYR A 375 2.36 -24.90 14.26
N SER A 376 1.34 -24.11 14.00
CA SER A 376 0.38 -24.38 12.92
C SER A 376 0.53 -23.34 11.82
N GLU A 377 0.73 -23.78 10.59
CA GLU A 377 0.77 -22.96 9.38
C GLU A 377 2.06 -22.14 9.21
N ASP A 378 2.44 -21.30 10.19
CA ASP A 378 3.59 -20.40 10.09
C ASP A 378 4.12 -19.98 11.46
N THR A 379 5.36 -19.49 11.48
CA THR A 379 6.03 -18.98 12.68
C THR A 379 7.10 -17.95 12.31
N GLY A 380 7.32 -16.99 13.21
CA GLY A 380 8.43 -16.03 13.12
C GLY A 380 9.60 -16.45 14.02
N LEU A 381 10.83 -16.13 13.61
CA LEU A 381 12.03 -16.32 14.44
C LEU A 381 12.81 -15.01 14.51
N ARG A 382 13.23 -14.61 15.70
CA ARG A 382 14.20 -13.54 15.92
C ARG A 382 15.46 -14.08 16.57
N VAL A 383 16.60 -13.66 16.06
CA VAL A 383 17.91 -13.94 16.67
C VAL A 383 18.62 -12.60 16.84
N ASN A 384 18.75 -12.15 18.07
CA ASN A 384 19.37 -10.89 18.42
C ASN A 384 20.68 -11.11 19.18
N ALA A 385 21.76 -10.49 18.75
CA ALA A 385 23.01 -10.48 19.51
C ALA A 385 22.81 -9.79 20.87
N VAL A 386 23.32 -10.41 21.92
CA VAL A 386 23.30 -9.85 23.27
C VAL A 386 24.63 -9.16 23.51
N LYS A 387 24.59 -7.87 23.84
CA LYS A 387 25.79 -7.14 24.28
C LYS A 387 26.17 -7.58 25.69
N ASP A 388 27.45 -7.62 25.98
CA ASP A 388 28.01 -7.84 27.31
C ASP A 388 27.62 -6.76 28.29
#